data_9fa549a67d371432cd328c86f3d772ee
#
_entry.id   9fa549a67d371432cd328c86f3d772ee
#
_cell.length_a   1.000
_cell.length_b   1.000
_cell.length_c   1.000
_cell.angle_alpha   90.00
_cell.angle_beta   90.00
_cell.angle_gamma   90.00
#
_symmetry.space_group_name_H-M   'P 1'
#
loop_
_entity.id
_entity.type
_entity.pdbx_description
1 polymer ?
#
loop_
_entity_poly.entity_id
_entity_poly.type
_entity_poly.pdbx_seq_one_letter_code
_entity_poly.pdbx_strand_id
1 'polypeptide(L)'
;LGSGVLNIYPPEHADLAAEVIGRGAMISENPPLSPPLAGAFPNRNRIITGLSLGVIVVEAAQRSGALISATHAHEQGREVFAVPGRVDSRVSQGCHRLIRDGAKLVESVDDVLEELGPLASPTPREDGSEVRHPAELQLNEPEQAVLAAVSDEPTSIDDLVVPSGLPIQNVLSTISVLESKRLIKRVSGNRVIRAFRPER
;
A
#
# COMPACT_ATOMS: atom_id res chain seq x y z
N LEU A 1 -10.79 16.99 -6.27
CA LEU A 1 -11.13 18.16 -5.46
C LEU A 1 -12.61 18.18 -5.12
N GLY A 2 -12.99 18.89 -4.02
CA GLY A 2 -14.37 19.22 -3.70
C GLY A 2 -14.80 20.60 -4.27
N SER A 3 -13.87 21.31 -4.90
CA SER A 3 -14.06 22.55 -5.66
C SER A 3 -13.65 22.33 -7.10
N GLY A 4 -13.81 23.35 -7.96
CA GLY A 4 -13.27 23.31 -9.31
C GLY A 4 -11.74 23.35 -9.33
N VAL A 5 -11.12 22.83 -10.40
CA VAL A 5 -9.65 22.74 -10.53
C VAL A 5 -8.95 24.09 -10.60
N LEU A 6 -9.67 25.16 -10.99
CA LEU A 6 -9.17 26.54 -10.98
C LEU A 6 -9.55 27.31 -9.68
N ASN A 7 -10.17 26.64 -8.72
CA ASN A 7 -10.54 27.23 -7.43
C ASN A 7 -10.05 26.32 -6.28
N ILE A 8 -8.75 26.38 -6.05
CA ILE A 8 -8.10 25.54 -5.02
C ILE A 8 -8.63 25.91 -3.64
N TYR A 9 -9.06 24.89 -2.90
CA TYR A 9 -9.53 25.02 -1.53
C TYR A 9 -8.90 23.99 -0.59
N PRO A 10 -8.42 24.37 0.57
CA PRO A 10 -8.36 25.76 1.07
C PRO A 10 -7.31 26.58 0.29
N PRO A 11 -7.45 27.93 0.21
CA PRO A 11 -6.59 28.78 -0.62
C PRO A 11 -5.11 28.73 -0.24
N GLU A 12 -4.79 28.51 1.02
CA GLU A 12 -3.41 28.34 1.54
C GLU A 12 -2.68 27.12 0.96
N HIS A 13 -3.37 26.19 0.32
CA HIS A 13 -2.78 25.03 -0.32
C HIS A 13 -2.51 25.20 -1.83
N ALA A 14 -2.48 26.45 -2.32
CA ALA A 14 -2.19 26.71 -3.73
C ALA A 14 -0.78 26.21 -4.16
N ASP A 15 0.24 26.42 -3.31
CA ASP A 15 1.59 25.95 -3.58
C ASP A 15 1.68 24.42 -3.58
N LEU A 16 1.03 23.77 -2.62
CA LEU A 16 0.92 22.31 -2.58
C LEU A 16 0.21 21.77 -3.83
N ALA A 17 -0.84 22.44 -4.29
CA ALA A 17 -1.53 22.06 -5.52
C ALA A 17 -0.60 22.13 -6.74
N ALA A 18 0.25 23.17 -6.82
CA ALA A 18 1.23 23.32 -7.90
C ALA A 18 2.29 22.18 -7.86
N GLU A 19 2.77 21.80 -6.68
CA GLU A 19 3.69 20.66 -6.52
C GLU A 19 3.03 19.34 -6.96
N VAL A 20 1.78 19.11 -6.59
CA VAL A 20 1.02 17.90 -7.00
C VAL A 20 0.87 17.86 -8.53
N ILE A 21 0.56 18.99 -9.17
CA ILE A 21 0.45 19.07 -10.63
C ILE A 21 1.79 18.77 -11.31
N GLY A 22 2.90 19.18 -10.71
CA GLY A 22 4.24 18.91 -11.22
C GLY A 22 4.63 17.41 -11.22
N ARG A 23 3.96 16.58 -10.41
CA ARG A 23 4.23 15.13 -10.27
C ARG A 23 3.05 14.25 -10.68
N GLY A 24 1.92 14.84 -11.00
CA GLY A 24 0.68 14.13 -11.30
C GLY A 24 -0.40 15.07 -11.82
N ALA A 25 -1.62 14.91 -11.34
CA ALA A 25 -2.75 15.73 -11.79
C ALA A 25 -3.72 16.09 -10.66
N MET A 26 -4.39 17.23 -10.81
CA MET A 26 -5.56 17.58 -10.00
C MET A 26 -6.83 17.32 -10.80
N ILE A 27 -7.75 16.56 -10.23
CA ILE A 27 -9.02 16.20 -10.87
C ILE A 27 -10.22 16.69 -10.05
N SER A 28 -11.29 17.05 -10.74
CA SER A 28 -12.59 17.40 -10.15
C SER A 28 -13.74 17.07 -11.10
N GLU A 29 -14.87 16.68 -10.54
CA GLU A 29 -16.13 16.55 -11.29
C GLU A 29 -16.88 17.90 -11.39
N ASN A 30 -16.48 18.89 -10.58
CA ASN A 30 -17.12 20.20 -10.60
C ASN A 30 -16.58 21.06 -11.75
N PRO A 31 -17.38 21.99 -12.30
CA PRO A 31 -16.88 22.99 -13.24
C PRO A 31 -15.63 23.70 -12.72
N PRO A 32 -14.70 24.13 -13.61
CA PRO A 32 -13.37 24.60 -13.21
C PRO A 32 -13.33 25.69 -12.15
N LEU A 33 -14.28 26.61 -12.15
CA LEU A 33 -14.35 27.73 -11.21
C LEU A 33 -15.34 27.53 -10.05
N SER A 34 -15.89 26.31 -9.89
CA SER A 34 -16.87 26.04 -8.83
C SER A 34 -16.30 26.31 -7.43
N PRO A 35 -17.06 27.04 -6.58
CA PRO A 35 -16.66 27.25 -5.19
C PRO A 35 -16.73 25.93 -4.37
N PRO A 36 -16.02 25.85 -3.24
CA PRO A 36 -16.14 24.71 -2.34
C PRO A 36 -17.53 24.72 -1.68
N LEU A 37 -18.27 23.63 -1.88
CA LEU A 37 -19.58 23.38 -1.27
C LEU A 37 -19.49 22.22 -0.30
N ALA A 38 -20.11 22.32 0.88
CA ALA A 38 -20.03 21.30 1.94
C ALA A 38 -20.42 19.90 1.44
N GLY A 39 -21.45 19.78 0.61
CA GLY A 39 -21.88 18.51 0.01
C GLY A 39 -20.93 17.94 -1.05
N ALA A 40 -20.06 18.75 -1.66
CA ALA A 40 -19.13 18.31 -2.69
C ALA A 40 -17.99 17.44 -2.12
N PHE A 41 -17.62 17.62 -0.85
CA PHE A 41 -16.54 16.85 -0.23
C PHE A 41 -16.91 15.38 0.01
N PRO A 42 -18.06 15.04 0.61
CA PRO A 42 -18.52 13.65 0.68
C PRO A 42 -18.68 13.00 -0.70
N ASN A 43 -19.27 13.72 -1.66
CA ASN A 43 -19.47 13.20 -3.01
C ASN A 43 -18.15 12.90 -3.72
N ARG A 44 -17.13 13.79 -3.58
CA ARG A 44 -15.81 13.57 -4.14
C ARG A 44 -15.14 12.32 -3.55
N ASN A 45 -15.40 11.98 -2.28
CA ASN A 45 -14.73 10.86 -1.60
C ASN A 45 -14.94 9.53 -2.36
N ARG A 46 -16.07 9.33 -3.05
CA ARG A 46 -16.29 8.14 -3.90
C ARG A 46 -15.27 8.00 -5.03
N ILE A 47 -14.71 9.11 -5.52
CA ILE A 47 -13.67 9.09 -6.56
C ILE A 47 -12.34 8.68 -5.93
N ILE A 48 -12.01 9.21 -4.75
CA ILE A 48 -10.79 8.85 -4.03
C ILE A 48 -10.80 7.34 -3.74
N THR A 49 -11.90 6.83 -3.20
CA THR A 49 -12.02 5.40 -2.88
C THR A 49 -12.02 4.53 -4.14
N GLY A 50 -12.68 4.98 -5.22
CA GLY A 50 -12.73 4.25 -6.48
C GLY A 50 -11.37 4.11 -7.18
N LEU A 51 -10.48 5.09 -7.00
CA LEU A 51 -9.11 5.09 -7.52
C LEU A 51 -8.12 4.37 -6.59
N SER A 52 -8.56 3.94 -5.41
CA SER A 52 -7.71 3.25 -4.42
C SER A 52 -7.94 1.76 -4.46
N LEU A 53 -6.96 0.97 -4.04
CA LEU A 53 -7.11 -0.46 -3.80
C LEU A 53 -7.87 -0.74 -2.51
N GLY A 54 -7.69 0.11 -1.50
CA GLY A 54 -8.37 0.04 -0.23
C GLY A 54 -8.31 1.37 0.53
N VAL A 55 -9.02 1.45 1.64
CA VAL A 55 -9.10 2.62 2.52
C VAL A 55 -8.72 2.24 3.94
N ILE A 56 -7.72 2.92 4.50
CA ILE A 56 -7.30 2.74 5.89
C ILE A 56 -7.92 3.87 6.72
N VAL A 57 -8.74 3.51 7.71
CA VAL A 57 -9.29 4.45 8.69
C VAL A 57 -8.47 4.38 9.96
N VAL A 58 -7.67 5.42 10.19
CA VAL A 58 -6.77 5.51 11.36
C VAL A 58 -7.57 5.93 12.60
N GLU A 59 -8.40 6.96 12.46
CA GLU A 59 -9.29 7.44 13.51
C GLU A 59 -10.62 7.89 12.92
N ALA A 60 -11.71 7.55 13.58
CA ALA A 60 -13.05 8.02 13.24
C ALA A 60 -13.94 8.07 14.49
N ALA A 61 -14.50 9.24 14.80
CA ALA A 61 -15.64 9.33 15.69
C ALA A 61 -16.91 8.79 15.02
N GLN A 62 -17.98 8.53 15.79
CA GLN A 62 -19.22 7.93 15.28
C GLN A 62 -19.87 8.65 14.08
N ARG A 63 -19.63 9.96 13.91
CA ARG A 63 -20.14 10.78 12.81
C ARG A 63 -19.02 11.40 11.99
N SER A 64 -17.89 10.71 11.86
CA SER A 64 -16.76 11.19 11.07
C SER A 64 -17.02 11.06 9.57
N GLY A 65 -16.53 12.03 8.79
CA GLY A 65 -16.50 11.95 7.33
C GLY A 65 -15.67 10.76 6.81
N ALA A 66 -14.70 10.27 7.58
CA ALA A 66 -13.95 9.07 7.25
C ALA A 66 -14.84 7.81 7.09
N LEU A 67 -15.94 7.72 7.87
CA LEU A 67 -16.91 6.63 7.73
C LEU A 67 -17.66 6.67 6.40
N ILE A 68 -17.87 7.87 5.83
CA ILE A 68 -18.46 8.02 4.49
C ILE A 68 -17.53 7.42 3.44
N SER A 69 -16.22 7.68 3.55
CA SER A 69 -15.23 7.08 2.65
C SER A 69 -15.18 5.56 2.79
N ALA A 70 -15.24 5.03 4.03
CA ALA A 70 -15.30 3.60 4.27
C ALA A 70 -16.55 2.95 3.65
N THR A 71 -17.71 3.62 3.74
CA THR A 71 -18.95 3.16 3.09
C THR A 71 -18.80 3.12 1.58
N HIS A 72 -18.28 4.21 0.96
CA HIS A 72 -18.04 4.23 -0.49
C HIS A 72 -17.06 3.15 -0.94
N ALA A 73 -15.97 2.94 -0.17
CA ALA A 73 -15.00 1.88 -0.47
C ALA A 73 -15.68 0.50 -0.49
N HIS A 74 -16.46 0.19 0.54
CA HIS A 74 -17.20 -1.07 0.64
C HIS A 74 -18.20 -1.26 -0.52
N GLU A 75 -18.99 -0.23 -0.83
CA GLU A 75 -19.95 -0.26 -1.95
C GLU A 75 -19.28 -0.45 -3.32
N GLN A 76 -18.02 -0.03 -3.44
CA GLN A 76 -17.20 -0.16 -4.65
C GLN A 76 -16.37 -1.45 -4.69
N GLY A 77 -16.53 -2.35 -3.72
CA GLY A 77 -15.75 -3.58 -3.61
C GLY A 77 -14.27 -3.33 -3.33
N ARG A 78 -13.93 -2.24 -2.62
CA ARG A 78 -12.59 -1.92 -2.17
C ARG A 78 -12.39 -2.41 -0.75
N GLU A 79 -11.16 -2.80 -0.42
CA GLU A 79 -10.82 -3.23 0.93
C GLU A 79 -10.96 -2.07 1.93
N VAL A 80 -11.48 -2.37 3.12
CA VAL A 80 -11.60 -1.42 4.21
C VAL A 80 -10.81 -1.92 5.40
N PHE A 81 -9.85 -1.12 5.81
CA PHE A 81 -8.98 -1.38 6.95
C PHE A 81 -9.28 -0.38 8.07
N ALA A 82 -9.17 -0.83 9.31
CA ALA A 82 -9.35 0.05 10.45
C ALA A 82 -8.28 -0.19 11.52
N VAL A 83 -7.64 0.90 11.96
CA VAL A 83 -6.65 0.86 13.04
C VAL A 83 -7.40 0.79 14.37
N PRO A 84 -7.11 -0.21 15.24
CA PRO A 84 -7.70 -0.29 16.56
C PRO A 84 -7.17 0.82 17.46
N GLY A 85 -7.97 1.23 18.42
CA GLY A 85 -7.57 2.23 19.42
C GLY A 85 -8.17 1.94 20.79
N ARG A 86 -7.98 2.85 21.73
CA ARG A 86 -8.51 2.67 23.08
C ARG A 86 -10.04 2.63 23.06
N VAL A 87 -10.63 1.74 23.84
CA VAL A 87 -12.09 1.53 23.90
C VAL A 87 -12.84 2.74 24.49
N ASP A 88 -12.16 3.53 25.31
CA ASP A 88 -12.69 4.74 25.93
C ASP A 88 -12.49 6.01 25.07
N SER A 89 -11.78 5.89 23.95
CA SER A 89 -11.52 7.01 23.04
C SER A 89 -12.67 7.21 22.05
N ARG A 90 -13.20 8.44 22.02
CA ARG A 90 -14.27 8.82 21.08
C ARG A 90 -13.86 8.69 19.60
N VAL A 91 -12.60 8.97 19.29
CA VAL A 91 -12.08 8.90 17.91
C VAL A 91 -11.78 7.48 17.45
N SER A 92 -11.79 6.50 18.35
CA SER A 92 -11.62 5.08 18.00
C SER A 92 -12.96 4.35 17.79
N GLN A 93 -14.08 4.95 18.22
CA GLN A 93 -15.38 4.29 18.19
C GLN A 93 -15.85 3.92 16.77
N GLY A 94 -15.55 4.77 15.78
CA GLY A 94 -15.85 4.51 14.38
C GLY A 94 -15.01 3.36 13.81
N CYS A 95 -13.72 3.31 14.14
CA CYS A 95 -12.84 2.19 13.75
C CYS A 95 -13.31 0.88 14.37
N HIS A 96 -13.68 0.87 15.67
CA HIS A 96 -14.22 -0.31 16.33
C HIS A 96 -15.53 -0.79 15.70
N ARG A 97 -16.37 0.14 15.24
CA ARG A 97 -17.58 -0.21 14.50
C ARG A 97 -17.25 -0.84 13.16
N LEU A 98 -16.35 -0.23 12.37
CA LEU A 98 -15.92 -0.77 11.07
C LEU A 98 -15.35 -2.19 11.22
N ILE A 99 -14.52 -2.45 12.24
CA ILE A 99 -13.97 -3.79 12.52
C ILE A 99 -15.10 -4.79 12.83
N ARG A 100 -16.08 -4.42 13.62
CA ARG A 100 -17.25 -5.27 13.90
C ARG A 100 -18.13 -5.51 12.68
N ASP A 101 -18.16 -4.54 11.77
CA ASP A 101 -18.94 -4.62 10.52
C ASP A 101 -18.14 -5.37 9.40
N GLY A 102 -16.93 -5.89 9.71
CA GLY A 102 -16.14 -6.74 8.84
C GLY A 102 -14.91 -6.08 8.21
N ALA A 103 -14.60 -4.82 8.53
CA ALA A 103 -13.36 -4.21 8.10
C ALA A 103 -12.15 -4.91 8.75
N LYS A 104 -11.07 -5.08 7.98
CA LYS A 104 -9.85 -5.71 8.47
C LYS A 104 -9.19 -4.84 9.55
N LEU A 105 -8.93 -5.42 10.73
CA LEU A 105 -8.11 -4.79 11.75
C LEU A 105 -6.66 -4.78 11.28
N VAL A 106 -5.99 -3.63 11.37
CA VAL A 106 -4.59 -3.46 10.99
C VAL A 106 -3.81 -2.75 12.08
N GLU A 107 -2.65 -3.28 12.39
CA GLU A 107 -1.69 -2.73 13.36
C GLU A 107 -0.38 -2.33 12.69
N SER A 108 -0.13 -2.86 11.48
CA SER A 108 1.08 -2.65 10.69
C SER A 108 0.77 -2.48 9.20
N VAL A 109 1.77 -2.04 8.45
CA VAL A 109 1.69 -1.98 6.98
C VAL A 109 1.60 -3.38 6.38
N ASP A 110 2.23 -4.36 7.01
CA ASP A 110 2.25 -5.75 6.53
C ASP A 110 0.84 -6.35 6.50
N ASP A 111 -0.02 -6.02 7.48
CA ASP A 111 -1.42 -6.46 7.50
C ASP A 111 -2.21 -5.95 6.27
N VAL A 112 -1.94 -4.70 5.86
CA VAL A 112 -2.57 -4.10 4.67
C VAL A 112 -2.09 -4.79 3.41
N LEU A 113 -0.80 -5.08 3.33
CA LEU A 113 -0.17 -5.63 2.13
C LEU A 113 -0.44 -7.12 1.98
N GLU A 114 -0.60 -7.85 3.07
CA GLU A 114 -1.05 -9.24 3.03
C GLU A 114 -2.44 -9.34 2.36
N GLU A 115 -3.33 -8.43 2.66
CA GLU A 115 -4.67 -8.40 2.06
C GLU A 115 -4.66 -7.89 0.61
N LEU A 116 -3.89 -6.83 0.33
CA LEU A 116 -3.79 -6.24 -1.00
C LEU A 116 -2.77 -6.95 -1.91
N GLY A 117 -1.97 -7.86 -1.40
CA GLY A 117 -0.85 -8.48 -2.09
C GLY A 117 -1.12 -8.89 -3.55
N PRO A 118 -2.25 -9.56 -3.87
CA PRO A 118 -2.58 -9.93 -5.24
C PRO A 118 -2.98 -8.73 -6.13
N LEU A 119 -3.38 -7.61 -5.51
CA LEU A 119 -3.87 -6.40 -6.21
C LEU A 119 -2.81 -5.32 -6.36
N ALA A 120 -1.68 -5.42 -5.62
CA ALA A 120 -0.60 -4.46 -5.69
C ALA A 120 0.29 -4.71 -6.91
N SER A 121 0.35 -3.76 -7.83
CA SER A 121 1.33 -3.79 -8.92
C SER A 121 2.71 -3.41 -8.41
N PRO A 122 3.80 -3.98 -8.97
CA PRO A 122 5.15 -3.58 -8.64
C PRO A 122 5.35 -2.07 -8.82
N THR A 123 6.02 -1.42 -7.87
CA THR A 123 6.32 0.01 -7.95
C THR A 123 7.76 0.20 -8.45
N PRO A 124 7.97 0.93 -9.57
CA PRO A 124 9.33 1.21 -10.04
C PRO A 124 10.07 2.13 -9.07
N ARG A 125 11.35 1.84 -8.81
CA ARG A 125 12.29 2.72 -8.12
C ARG A 125 12.91 3.70 -9.10
N GLU A 126 13.53 4.77 -8.57
CA GLU A 126 14.29 5.75 -9.38
C GLU A 126 15.46 5.11 -10.14
N ASP A 127 16.01 4.00 -9.66
CA ASP A 127 17.07 3.22 -10.30
C ASP A 127 16.59 2.24 -11.39
N GLY A 128 15.27 2.22 -11.66
CA GLY A 128 14.63 1.35 -12.65
C GLY A 128 14.33 -0.08 -12.14
N SER A 129 14.66 -0.41 -10.90
CA SER A 129 14.26 -1.67 -10.27
C SER A 129 12.81 -1.63 -9.80
N GLU A 130 12.12 -2.77 -9.79
CA GLU A 130 10.75 -2.89 -9.33
C GLU A 130 10.70 -3.40 -7.89
N VAL A 131 10.00 -2.68 -7.00
CA VAL A 131 9.64 -3.17 -5.67
C VAL A 131 8.38 -4.01 -5.80
N ARG A 132 8.50 -5.31 -5.59
CA ARG A 132 7.39 -6.26 -5.71
C ARG A 132 6.74 -6.57 -4.37
N HIS A 133 7.45 -6.30 -3.27
CA HIS A 133 6.96 -6.51 -1.91
C HIS A 133 7.54 -5.45 -0.96
N PRO A 134 6.75 -4.88 -0.04
CA PRO A 134 7.22 -3.80 0.86
C PRO A 134 8.35 -4.20 1.80
N ALA A 135 8.44 -5.46 2.19
CA ALA A 135 9.58 -5.95 2.96
C ALA A 135 10.92 -5.75 2.21
N GLU A 136 10.90 -5.56 0.88
CA GLU A 136 12.10 -5.23 0.09
C GLU A 136 12.66 -3.83 0.43
N LEU A 137 11.82 -2.92 0.95
CA LEU A 137 12.27 -1.58 1.37
C LEU A 137 13.06 -1.61 2.68
N GLN A 138 12.96 -2.68 3.47
CA GLN A 138 13.61 -2.85 4.77
C GLN A 138 14.77 -3.86 4.71
N LEU A 139 15.23 -4.22 3.51
CA LEU A 139 16.33 -5.17 3.33
C LEU A 139 17.69 -4.47 3.53
N ASN A 140 18.58 -5.15 4.25
CA ASN A 140 20.00 -4.75 4.31
C ASN A 140 20.73 -5.16 3.01
N GLU A 141 21.96 -4.65 2.81
CA GLU A 141 22.75 -4.92 1.60
C GLU A 141 22.88 -6.41 1.25
N PRO A 142 23.23 -7.34 2.18
CA PRO A 142 23.29 -8.77 1.92
C PRO A 142 21.92 -9.35 1.48
N GLU A 143 20.82 -8.92 2.12
CA GLU A 143 19.48 -9.38 1.78
C GLU A 143 19.06 -8.92 0.38
N GLN A 144 19.39 -7.67 0.02
CA GLN A 144 19.14 -7.13 -1.32
C GLN A 144 19.94 -7.88 -2.39
N ALA A 145 21.22 -8.16 -2.13
CA ALA A 145 22.09 -8.88 -3.06
C ALA A 145 21.59 -10.30 -3.34
N VAL A 146 21.19 -11.05 -2.30
CA VAL A 146 20.63 -12.39 -2.47
C VAL A 146 19.28 -12.34 -3.16
N LEU A 147 18.38 -11.43 -2.78
CA LEU A 147 17.07 -11.32 -3.41
C LEU A 147 17.16 -10.93 -4.89
N ALA A 148 18.10 -10.05 -5.26
CA ALA A 148 18.34 -9.66 -6.65
C ALA A 148 18.83 -10.85 -7.50
N ALA A 149 19.59 -11.78 -6.90
CA ALA A 149 20.08 -12.98 -7.57
C ALA A 149 19.01 -14.08 -7.74
N VAL A 150 17.92 -14.06 -6.96
CA VAL A 150 16.82 -15.03 -7.07
C VAL A 150 15.90 -14.62 -8.23
N SER A 151 15.73 -15.52 -9.21
CA SER A 151 14.83 -15.31 -10.34
C SER A 151 13.38 -15.77 -10.04
N ASP A 152 12.48 -15.51 -10.97
CA ASP A 152 11.10 -16.00 -10.94
C ASP A 152 11.00 -17.50 -11.32
N GLU A 153 12.13 -18.15 -11.66
CA GLU A 153 12.26 -19.58 -11.85
C GLU A 153 13.05 -20.23 -10.71
N PRO A 154 12.86 -21.54 -10.44
CA PRO A 154 13.58 -22.23 -9.37
C PRO A 154 15.09 -22.19 -9.56
N THR A 155 15.79 -21.37 -8.79
CA THR A 155 17.23 -21.12 -8.83
C THR A 155 17.92 -21.97 -7.77
N SER A 156 19.03 -22.66 -8.10
CA SER A 156 19.82 -23.39 -7.13
C SER A 156 20.47 -22.45 -6.12
N ILE A 157 20.53 -22.84 -4.86
CA ILE A 157 21.19 -22.03 -3.83
C ILE A 157 22.69 -21.84 -4.15
N ASP A 158 23.32 -22.82 -4.75
CA ASP A 158 24.74 -22.73 -5.13
C ASP A 158 24.95 -21.67 -6.25
N ASP A 159 23.97 -21.52 -7.14
CA ASP A 159 24.02 -20.52 -8.23
C ASP A 159 23.85 -19.08 -7.74
N LEU A 160 23.40 -18.85 -6.48
CA LEU A 160 23.26 -17.53 -5.89
C LEU A 160 24.56 -16.96 -5.33
N VAL A 161 25.59 -17.80 -5.11
CA VAL A 161 26.87 -17.40 -4.49
C VAL A 161 27.58 -16.37 -5.35
N VAL A 162 27.71 -16.65 -6.65
CA VAL A 162 28.46 -15.79 -7.57
C VAL A 162 27.73 -14.44 -7.80
N PRO A 163 26.43 -14.42 -8.15
CA PRO A 163 25.72 -13.16 -8.39
C PRO A 163 25.56 -12.30 -7.12
N SER A 164 25.39 -12.92 -5.93
CA SER A 164 25.29 -12.17 -4.67
C SER A 164 26.59 -11.64 -4.14
N GLY A 165 27.73 -12.20 -4.58
CA GLY A 165 29.05 -11.87 -4.08
C GLY A 165 29.31 -12.28 -2.62
N LEU A 166 28.44 -13.14 -2.06
CA LEU A 166 28.50 -13.55 -0.65
C LEU A 166 28.99 -14.99 -0.51
N PRO A 167 29.70 -15.32 0.59
CA PRO A 167 30.03 -16.70 0.93
C PRO A 167 28.75 -17.54 1.12
N ILE A 168 28.80 -18.84 0.79
CA ILE A 168 27.65 -19.75 0.84
C ILE A 168 26.95 -19.77 2.21
N GLN A 169 27.70 -19.64 3.30
CA GLN A 169 27.12 -19.58 4.66
C GLN A 169 26.24 -18.35 4.85
N ASN A 170 26.65 -17.20 4.31
CA ASN A 170 25.89 -15.97 4.37
C ASN A 170 24.66 -16.04 3.44
N VAL A 171 24.78 -16.65 2.27
CA VAL A 171 23.66 -16.90 1.36
C VAL A 171 22.59 -17.76 2.07
N LEU A 172 22.98 -18.84 2.73
CA LEU A 172 22.07 -19.75 3.44
C LEU A 172 21.34 -19.06 4.60
N SER A 173 22.07 -18.26 5.41
CA SER A 173 21.44 -17.49 6.51
C SER A 173 20.50 -16.41 5.98
N THR A 174 20.90 -15.71 4.93
CA THR A 174 20.08 -14.67 4.28
C THR A 174 18.82 -15.26 3.64
N ILE A 175 18.90 -16.41 3.00
CA ILE A 175 17.74 -17.15 2.46
C ILE A 175 16.73 -17.43 3.57
N SER A 176 17.17 -17.86 4.75
CA SER A 176 16.25 -18.13 5.86
C SER A 176 15.54 -16.87 6.37
N VAL A 177 16.23 -15.72 6.35
CA VAL A 177 15.63 -14.42 6.68
C VAL A 177 14.64 -13.99 5.60
N LEU A 178 15.01 -14.08 4.32
CA LEU A 178 14.14 -13.71 3.21
C LEU A 178 12.89 -14.62 3.14
N GLU A 179 13.02 -15.89 3.49
CA GLU A 179 11.90 -16.82 3.59
C GLU A 179 10.96 -16.45 4.75
N SER A 180 11.50 -16.04 5.92
CA SER A 180 10.71 -15.56 7.05
C SER A 180 9.99 -14.24 6.71
N LYS A 181 10.58 -13.39 5.87
CA LYS A 181 9.97 -12.17 5.31
C LYS A 181 9.01 -12.47 4.13
N ARG A 182 8.78 -13.74 3.79
CA ARG A 182 7.92 -14.21 2.67
C ARG A 182 8.31 -13.67 1.29
N LEU A 183 9.56 -13.26 1.11
CA LEU A 183 10.07 -12.74 -0.17
C LEU A 183 10.51 -13.85 -1.11
N ILE A 184 10.93 -14.99 -0.56
CA ILE A 184 11.31 -16.19 -1.31
C ILE A 184 10.66 -17.43 -0.69
N LYS A 185 10.59 -18.50 -1.48
CA LYS A 185 10.10 -19.81 -1.06
C LYS A 185 11.09 -20.88 -1.48
N ARG A 186 11.40 -21.82 -0.56
CA ARG A 186 12.16 -23.03 -0.89
C ARG A 186 11.29 -24.01 -1.67
N VAL A 187 11.89 -24.61 -2.70
CA VAL A 187 11.29 -25.67 -3.47
C VAL A 187 12.19 -26.92 -3.46
N SER A 188 11.67 -28.04 -3.91
CA SER A 188 12.42 -29.30 -3.90
C SER A 188 13.75 -29.18 -4.67
N GLY A 189 14.79 -29.89 -4.21
CA GLY A 189 16.10 -29.96 -4.88
C GLY A 189 17.05 -28.81 -4.53
N ASN A 190 17.05 -28.31 -3.28
CA ASN A 190 17.93 -27.23 -2.80
C ASN A 190 17.82 -25.95 -3.65
N ARG A 191 16.60 -25.61 -4.06
CA ARG A 191 16.29 -24.44 -4.89
C ARG A 191 15.37 -23.48 -4.18
N VAL A 192 15.45 -22.23 -4.58
CA VAL A 192 14.59 -21.13 -4.12
C VAL A 192 13.95 -20.42 -5.31
N ILE A 193 12.80 -19.83 -5.08
CA ILE A 193 12.04 -19.03 -6.07
C ILE A 193 11.51 -17.77 -5.36
N ARG A 194 11.30 -16.69 -6.06
CA ARG A 194 10.59 -15.54 -5.51
C ARG A 194 9.18 -15.95 -5.09
N ALA A 195 8.76 -15.55 -3.88
CA ALA A 195 7.45 -15.91 -3.34
C ALA A 195 6.31 -15.21 -4.09
N PHE A 196 6.58 -14.05 -4.65
CA PHE A 196 5.60 -13.23 -5.38
C PHE A 196 5.77 -13.42 -6.89
N ARG A 197 4.83 -14.14 -7.50
CA ARG A 197 4.69 -14.25 -8.95
C ARG A 197 3.41 -13.50 -9.33
N PRO A 198 3.48 -12.37 -10.08
CA PRO A 198 2.28 -11.84 -10.69
C PRO A 198 1.75 -12.89 -11.67
N GLU A 199 0.55 -13.40 -11.44
CA GLU A 199 -0.14 -14.19 -12.45
C GLU A 199 -0.35 -13.32 -13.68
N ARG A 200 0.03 -13.87 -14.84
CA ARG A 200 -0.19 -13.22 -16.15
C ARG A 200 -1.67 -13.26 -16.52
#